data_54a1dcd0465c3d02504db71b57880e5f
#
_entry.id   54a1dcd0465c3d02504db71b57880e5f
#
_cell.length_a   1.000
_cell.length_b   1.000
_cell.length_c   1.000
_cell.angle_alpha   90.00
_cell.angle_beta   90.00
_cell.angle_gamma   90.00
#
_symmetry.space_group_name_H-M   'P 1'
#
loop_
_entity.id
_entity.type
_entity.pdbx_description
1 polymer ?
#
loop_
_entity_poly.entity_id
_entity_poly.type
_entity_poly.pdbx_seq_one_letter_code
_entity_poly.pdbx_strand_id
1 'polypeptide(L)'
;MRQRVMIAMALSCNPKLILADEPTTALDVTIQAQILELLRGLAKEFRTAFILITHALGIVAGMTQRVHVMYAGRIVEKADTVELFANPKMPYTWGLLRSIPRLDEQRKEKLLPIEGLPPDLISLPPGCKFEPRCQYRRDICREREPELIPVPNAKSDHEARCWGTQNVSGGGWLVDTDYRREVGDMRVLEEIKQEVASIHTESGPMTTA
;
A
#
# COMPACT_ATOMS: atom_id res chain seq x y z
N MET A 1 -13.61 19.71 -14.12
CA MET A 1 -13.28 21.15 -13.93
C MET A 1 -12.97 21.47 -12.46
N ARG A 2 -13.83 21.17 -11.46
CA ARG A 2 -13.59 21.48 -10.02
C ARG A 2 -12.25 20.98 -9.52
N GLN A 3 -11.88 19.72 -9.79
CA GLN A 3 -10.64 19.11 -9.33
C GLN A 3 -9.40 19.88 -9.82
N ARG A 4 -9.38 20.30 -11.10
CA ARG A 4 -8.27 21.09 -11.66
C ARG A 4 -8.12 22.44 -10.96
N VAL A 5 -9.24 23.08 -10.60
CA VAL A 5 -9.21 24.35 -9.87
C VAL A 5 -8.65 24.14 -8.45
N MET A 6 -9.07 23.08 -7.75
CA MET A 6 -8.53 22.75 -6.43
C MET A 6 -7.03 22.49 -6.47
N ILE A 7 -6.54 21.77 -7.48
CA ILE A 7 -5.10 21.52 -7.69
C ILE A 7 -4.37 22.85 -7.94
N ALA A 8 -4.91 23.72 -8.80
CA ALA A 8 -4.30 25.04 -9.08
C ALA A 8 -4.25 25.91 -7.81
N MET A 9 -5.30 25.90 -7.00
CA MET A 9 -5.32 26.60 -5.70
C MET A 9 -4.26 26.03 -4.73
N ALA A 10 -4.12 24.71 -4.65
CA ALA A 10 -3.12 24.09 -3.79
C ALA A 10 -1.69 24.45 -4.21
N LEU A 11 -1.44 24.61 -5.50
CA LEU A 11 -0.12 24.95 -6.05
C LEU A 11 0.19 26.45 -6.05
N SER A 12 -0.80 27.32 -5.87
CA SER A 12 -0.64 28.77 -6.02
C SER A 12 0.42 29.39 -5.10
N CYS A 13 0.73 28.74 -3.97
CA CYS A 13 1.74 29.19 -3.00
C CYS A 13 3.09 28.46 -3.13
N ASN A 14 3.33 27.75 -4.23
CA ASN A 14 4.54 26.96 -4.46
C ASN A 14 4.90 26.05 -3.26
N PRO A 15 4.01 25.16 -2.82
CA PRO A 15 4.25 24.33 -1.65
C PRO A 15 5.36 23.30 -1.92
N LYS A 16 6.12 22.94 -0.89
CA LYS A 16 7.09 21.85 -0.96
C LYS A 16 6.44 20.46 -0.87
N LEU A 17 5.24 20.39 -0.30
CA LEU A 17 4.48 19.16 -0.09
C LEU A 17 3.00 19.41 -0.34
N ILE A 18 2.35 18.50 -1.06
CA ILE A 18 0.90 18.45 -1.25
C ILE A 18 0.37 17.13 -0.66
N LEU A 19 -0.70 17.25 0.12
CA LEU A 19 -1.49 16.12 0.60
C LEU A 19 -2.70 15.95 -0.33
N ALA A 20 -2.76 14.86 -1.06
CA ALA A 20 -3.86 14.54 -1.96
C ALA A 20 -4.69 13.41 -1.33
N ASP A 21 -5.77 13.78 -0.67
CA ASP A 21 -6.69 12.86 -0.03
C ASP A 21 -7.81 12.49 -1.00
N GLU A 22 -7.82 11.21 -1.41
CA GLU A 22 -8.79 10.66 -2.37
C GLU A 22 -8.99 11.54 -3.63
N PRO A 23 -7.93 11.98 -4.33
CA PRO A 23 -8.03 13.05 -5.34
C PRO A 23 -8.84 12.63 -6.57
N THR A 24 -9.14 11.36 -6.75
CA THR A 24 -9.87 10.81 -7.89
C THR A 24 -11.19 10.16 -7.53
N THR A 25 -11.63 10.26 -6.29
CA THR A 25 -12.92 9.72 -5.84
C THR A 25 -14.08 10.36 -6.58
N ALA A 26 -15.04 9.54 -6.99
CA ALA A 26 -16.22 9.93 -7.78
C ALA A 26 -15.92 10.49 -9.19
N LEU A 27 -14.76 10.20 -9.74
CA LEU A 27 -14.41 10.47 -11.14
C LEU A 27 -14.55 9.20 -11.98
N ASP A 28 -14.96 9.37 -13.24
CA ASP A 28 -14.87 8.27 -14.21
C ASP A 28 -13.39 7.93 -14.52
N VAL A 29 -13.16 6.72 -15.02
CA VAL A 29 -11.81 6.16 -15.23
C VAL A 29 -10.95 7.06 -16.14
N THR A 30 -11.55 7.66 -17.17
CA THR A 30 -10.82 8.53 -18.11
C THR A 30 -10.38 9.83 -17.45
N ILE A 31 -11.27 10.48 -16.71
CA ILE A 31 -10.95 11.72 -15.99
C ILE A 31 -9.97 11.43 -14.85
N GLN A 32 -10.12 10.28 -14.17
CA GLN A 32 -9.18 9.83 -13.16
C GLN A 32 -7.76 9.76 -13.72
N ALA A 33 -7.56 9.07 -14.88
CA ALA A 33 -6.26 8.97 -15.53
C ALA A 33 -5.67 10.35 -15.86
N GLN A 34 -6.49 11.28 -16.39
CA GLN A 34 -6.06 12.64 -16.70
C GLN A 34 -5.63 13.44 -15.46
N ILE A 35 -6.33 13.27 -14.33
CA ILE A 35 -5.96 13.97 -13.08
C ILE A 35 -4.65 13.41 -12.52
N LEU A 36 -4.47 12.08 -12.54
CA LEU A 36 -3.24 11.45 -12.07
C LEU A 36 -2.03 11.86 -12.91
N GLU A 37 -2.17 11.90 -14.24
CA GLU A 37 -1.12 12.36 -15.13
C GLU A 37 -0.79 13.85 -14.90
N LEU A 38 -1.82 14.68 -14.71
CA LEU A 38 -1.63 16.09 -14.33
C LEU A 38 -0.84 16.22 -13.02
N LEU A 39 -1.21 15.49 -11.98
CA LEU A 39 -0.51 15.49 -10.69
C LEU A 39 0.95 15.06 -10.84
N ARG A 40 1.22 14.02 -11.63
CA ARG A 40 2.58 13.56 -11.94
C ARG A 40 3.41 14.62 -12.64
N GLY A 41 2.85 15.26 -13.66
CA GLY A 41 3.49 16.35 -14.39
C GLY A 41 3.83 17.54 -13.48
N LEU A 42 2.86 17.95 -12.67
CA LEU A 42 3.03 19.06 -11.71
C LEU A 42 4.07 18.75 -10.63
N ALA A 43 4.08 17.51 -10.09
CA ALA A 43 5.09 17.08 -9.12
C ALA A 43 6.52 17.26 -9.68
N LYS A 44 6.71 16.87 -10.95
CA LYS A 44 7.99 16.97 -11.65
C LYS A 44 8.36 18.41 -11.97
N GLU A 45 7.43 19.19 -12.50
CA GLU A 45 7.63 20.58 -12.93
C GLU A 45 7.96 21.51 -11.76
N PHE A 46 7.17 21.42 -10.68
CA PHE A 46 7.32 22.26 -9.49
C PHE A 46 8.27 21.68 -8.43
N ARG A 47 8.79 20.48 -8.66
CA ARG A 47 9.61 19.73 -7.67
C ARG A 47 8.93 19.64 -6.31
N THR A 48 7.63 19.41 -6.30
CA THR A 48 6.78 19.34 -5.11
C THR A 48 6.59 17.86 -4.74
N ALA A 49 6.80 17.52 -3.48
CA ALA A 49 6.49 16.18 -2.98
C ALA A 49 4.97 16.00 -2.85
N PHE A 50 4.49 14.75 -3.06
CA PHE A 50 3.09 14.39 -2.90
C PHE A 50 2.96 13.25 -1.90
N ILE A 51 2.01 13.38 -0.97
CA ILE A 51 1.47 12.25 -0.22
C ILE A 51 0.08 11.97 -0.80
N LEU A 52 -0.06 10.82 -1.41
CA LEU A 52 -1.31 10.35 -1.99
C LEU A 52 -2.01 9.42 -0.99
N ILE A 53 -3.21 9.77 -0.53
CA ILE A 53 -4.05 8.96 0.32
C ILE A 53 -5.14 8.37 -0.58
N THR A 54 -5.20 7.04 -0.67
CA THR A 54 -6.16 6.35 -1.52
C THR A 54 -6.32 4.89 -1.11
N HIS A 55 -7.45 4.29 -1.44
CA HIS A 55 -7.69 2.85 -1.32
C HIS A 55 -7.45 2.09 -2.65
N ALA A 56 -7.13 2.81 -3.73
CA ALA A 56 -6.94 2.22 -5.05
C ALA A 56 -5.49 1.79 -5.26
N LEU A 57 -5.18 0.53 -4.97
CA LEU A 57 -3.81 -0.02 -5.04
C LEU A 57 -3.18 0.07 -6.44
N GLY A 58 -3.96 -0.03 -7.52
CA GLY A 58 -3.46 0.18 -8.88
C GLY A 58 -2.91 1.59 -9.12
N ILE A 59 -3.54 2.61 -8.51
CA ILE A 59 -3.03 4.00 -8.57
C ILE A 59 -1.71 4.09 -7.79
N VAL A 60 -1.66 3.49 -6.60
CA VAL A 60 -0.46 3.47 -5.76
C VAL A 60 0.71 2.86 -6.53
N ALA A 61 0.52 1.70 -7.15
CA ALA A 61 1.54 0.99 -7.93
C ALA A 61 2.14 1.87 -9.03
N GLY A 62 1.30 2.63 -9.74
CA GLY A 62 1.73 3.47 -10.87
C GLY A 62 2.22 4.87 -10.51
N MET A 63 1.99 5.37 -9.29
CA MET A 63 2.20 6.77 -8.95
C MET A 63 3.27 7.00 -7.88
N THR A 64 3.52 6.03 -7.01
CA THR A 64 4.31 6.25 -5.80
C THR A 64 5.61 5.47 -5.81
N GLN A 65 6.65 6.02 -5.21
CA GLN A 65 7.93 5.34 -4.97
C GLN A 65 7.91 4.55 -3.66
N ARG A 66 7.08 4.99 -2.70
CA ARG A 66 7.03 4.45 -1.36
C ARG A 66 5.58 4.32 -0.89
N VAL A 67 5.27 3.26 -0.21
CA VAL A 67 3.92 2.96 0.27
C VAL A 67 3.92 2.78 1.78
N HIS A 68 2.93 3.37 2.42
CA HIS A 68 2.61 3.18 3.82
C HIS A 68 1.21 2.61 3.92
N VAL A 69 1.09 1.36 4.34
CA VAL A 69 -0.21 0.71 4.57
C VAL A 69 -0.70 1.06 5.95
N MET A 70 -1.92 1.56 6.05
CA MET A 70 -2.52 1.98 7.31
C MET A 70 -3.71 1.07 7.67
N TYR A 71 -3.82 0.69 8.93
CA TYR A 71 -4.95 -0.03 9.49
C TYR A 71 -5.28 0.48 10.89
N ALA A 72 -6.55 0.77 11.16
CA ALA A 72 -7.01 1.27 12.46
C ALA A 72 -6.16 2.43 13.02
N GLY A 73 -5.84 3.44 12.18
CA GLY A 73 -5.05 4.61 12.56
C GLY A 73 -3.55 4.36 12.77
N ARG A 74 -3.03 3.17 12.44
CA ARG A 74 -1.62 2.82 12.58
C ARG A 74 -1.00 2.47 11.23
N ILE A 75 0.25 2.88 11.01
CA ILE A 75 1.06 2.32 9.91
C ILE A 75 1.41 0.89 10.30
N VAL A 76 0.97 -0.07 9.49
CA VAL A 76 1.19 -1.49 9.73
C VAL A 76 2.26 -2.09 8.84
N GLU A 77 2.56 -1.45 7.71
CA GLU A 77 3.66 -1.83 6.82
C GLU A 77 4.11 -0.61 6.02
N LYS A 78 5.39 -0.49 5.76
CA LYS A 78 5.95 0.50 4.84
C LYS A 78 7.15 -0.08 4.09
N ALA A 79 7.23 0.20 2.79
CA ALA A 79 8.35 -0.20 1.94
C ALA A 79 8.35 0.63 0.65
N ASP A 80 9.40 0.45 -0.16
CA ASP A 80 9.36 0.88 -1.54
C ASP A 80 8.22 0.18 -2.27
N THR A 81 7.59 0.85 -3.24
CA THR A 81 6.40 0.34 -3.92
C THR A 81 6.64 -1.04 -4.51
N VAL A 82 7.74 -1.22 -5.26
CA VAL A 82 8.08 -2.51 -5.87
C VAL A 82 8.25 -3.60 -4.82
N GLU A 83 8.95 -3.32 -3.72
CA GLU A 83 9.18 -4.28 -2.63
C GLU A 83 7.87 -4.65 -1.93
N LEU A 84 7.01 -3.67 -1.62
CA LEU A 84 5.74 -3.92 -0.95
C LEU A 84 4.81 -4.81 -1.77
N PHE A 85 4.70 -4.56 -3.07
CA PHE A 85 3.87 -5.36 -3.96
C PHE A 85 4.45 -6.76 -4.22
N ALA A 86 5.78 -6.86 -4.32
CA ALA A 86 6.46 -8.13 -4.59
C ALA A 86 6.59 -9.03 -3.36
N ASN A 87 6.72 -8.44 -2.18
CA ASN A 87 7.17 -9.14 -0.97
C ASN A 87 6.54 -8.56 0.30
N PRO A 88 5.21 -8.38 0.35
CA PRO A 88 4.52 -7.84 1.52
C PRO A 88 4.74 -8.74 2.74
N LYS A 89 4.77 -8.15 3.92
CA LYS A 89 5.11 -8.83 5.17
C LYS A 89 4.00 -8.77 6.22
N MET A 90 2.94 -8.00 5.96
CA MET A 90 1.79 -7.90 6.85
C MET A 90 0.58 -8.65 6.27
N PRO A 91 -0.05 -9.57 7.01
CA PRO A 91 -1.23 -10.31 6.53
C PRO A 91 -2.39 -9.44 6.06
N TYR A 92 -2.55 -8.23 6.62
CA TYR A 92 -3.52 -7.27 6.13
C TYR A 92 -3.21 -6.81 4.70
N THR A 93 -1.94 -6.52 4.41
CA THR A 93 -1.48 -6.16 3.06
C THR A 93 -1.70 -7.30 2.07
N TRP A 94 -1.49 -8.55 2.50
CA TRP A 94 -1.83 -9.73 1.68
C TRP A 94 -3.31 -9.74 1.31
N GLY A 95 -4.18 -9.52 2.29
CA GLY A 95 -5.62 -9.44 2.06
C GLY A 95 -6.01 -8.31 1.10
N LEU A 96 -5.37 -7.14 1.20
CA LEU A 96 -5.60 -6.03 0.27
C LEU A 96 -5.19 -6.40 -1.16
N LEU A 97 -3.99 -6.96 -1.35
CA LEU A 97 -3.49 -7.35 -2.67
C LEU A 97 -4.35 -8.46 -3.30
N ARG A 98 -4.81 -9.42 -2.50
CA ARG A 98 -5.71 -10.49 -2.94
C ARG A 98 -7.10 -9.98 -3.37
N SER A 99 -7.50 -8.83 -2.87
CA SER A 99 -8.80 -8.22 -3.19
C SER A 99 -8.78 -7.39 -4.49
N ILE A 100 -7.62 -7.26 -5.15
CA ILE A 100 -7.51 -6.56 -6.45
C ILE A 100 -8.10 -7.45 -7.55
N PRO A 101 -9.07 -6.95 -8.37
CA PRO A 101 -9.55 -7.69 -9.52
C PRO A 101 -8.43 -7.93 -10.53
N ARG A 102 -8.25 -9.16 -10.95
CA ARG A 102 -7.30 -9.53 -12.00
C ARG A 102 -7.95 -9.41 -13.38
N LEU A 103 -7.25 -8.82 -14.31
CA LEU A 103 -7.76 -8.61 -15.68
C LEU A 103 -7.69 -9.89 -16.53
N ASP A 104 -6.80 -10.80 -16.20
CA ASP A 104 -6.50 -12.04 -16.93
C ASP A 104 -7.26 -13.27 -16.42
N GLU A 105 -7.86 -13.24 -15.26
CA GLU A 105 -8.66 -14.34 -14.74
C GLU A 105 -10.03 -14.38 -15.44
N GLN A 106 -10.29 -15.49 -16.15
CA GLN A 106 -11.64 -15.77 -16.62
C GLN A 106 -12.60 -15.70 -15.41
N ARG A 107 -13.62 -14.88 -15.50
CA ARG A 107 -14.72 -14.48 -14.58
C ARG A 107 -15.18 -15.44 -13.45
N LYS A 108 -14.42 -16.47 -13.11
CA LYS A 108 -14.88 -17.56 -12.22
C LYS A 108 -14.31 -17.56 -10.81
N GLU A 109 -13.22 -16.85 -10.54
CA GLU A 109 -12.73 -16.78 -9.16
C GLU A 109 -13.37 -15.61 -8.43
N LYS A 110 -14.09 -15.91 -7.35
CA LYS A 110 -14.66 -14.90 -6.46
C LYS A 110 -13.52 -14.13 -5.81
N LEU A 111 -13.56 -12.81 -5.91
CA LEU A 111 -12.70 -11.97 -5.08
C LEU A 111 -12.84 -12.42 -3.62
N LEU A 112 -11.72 -12.71 -2.98
CA LEU A 112 -11.71 -13.15 -1.59
C LEU A 112 -11.54 -11.91 -0.69
N PRO A 113 -12.63 -11.40 -0.12
CA PRO A 113 -12.56 -10.24 0.77
C PRO A 113 -11.81 -10.60 2.05
N ILE A 114 -11.25 -9.59 2.70
CA ILE A 114 -10.73 -9.77 4.06
C ILE A 114 -11.90 -10.05 4.99
N GLU A 115 -11.94 -11.25 5.56
CA GLU A 115 -13.02 -11.70 6.44
C GLU A 115 -13.18 -10.81 7.68
N GLY A 116 -14.40 -10.79 8.23
CA GLY A 116 -14.74 -10.04 9.43
C GLY A 116 -14.99 -8.55 9.19
N LEU A 117 -15.52 -7.90 10.20
CA LEU A 117 -15.82 -6.46 10.17
C LEU A 117 -14.57 -5.63 10.49
N PRO A 118 -14.44 -4.41 9.93
CA PRO A 118 -13.46 -3.44 10.39
C PRO A 118 -13.56 -3.23 11.91
N PRO A 119 -12.46 -2.94 12.61
CA PRO A 119 -12.52 -2.73 14.05
C PRO A 119 -13.28 -1.44 14.38
N ASP A 120 -13.95 -1.47 15.52
CA ASP A 120 -14.47 -0.25 16.12
C ASP A 120 -13.27 0.60 16.58
N LEU A 121 -13.15 1.80 16.04
CA LEU A 121 -12.04 2.70 16.38
C LEU A 121 -12.13 3.25 17.80
N ILE A 122 -13.29 3.18 18.44
CA ILE A 122 -13.50 3.60 19.84
C ILE A 122 -12.99 2.52 20.80
N SER A 123 -13.13 1.23 20.40
CA SER A 123 -12.78 0.08 21.25
C SER A 123 -11.80 -0.84 20.53
N LEU A 124 -10.57 -0.35 20.34
CA LEU A 124 -9.52 -1.13 19.70
C LEU A 124 -8.98 -2.23 20.61
N PRO A 125 -8.62 -3.43 20.07
CA PRO A 125 -7.99 -4.48 20.84
C PRO A 125 -6.64 -4.01 21.45
N PRO A 126 -6.25 -4.50 22.62
CA PRO A 126 -5.00 -4.07 23.28
C PRO A 126 -3.74 -4.49 22.50
N GLY A 127 -3.79 -5.63 21.83
CA GLY A 127 -2.72 -6.16 21.01
C GLY A 127 -2.72 -5.65 19.58
N CYS A 128 -2.35 -6.53 18.65
CA CYS A 128 -2.38 -6.24 17.22
C CYS A 128 -3.79 -5.87 16.75
N LYS A 129 -3.95 -4.70 16.15
CA LYS A 129 -5.28 -4.19 15.74
C LYS A 129 -5.94 -5.04 14.66
N PHE A 130 -5.14 -5.77 13.89
CA PHE A 130 -5.64 -6.72 12.87
C PHE A 130 -5.91 -8.12 13.41
N GLU A 131 -5.55 -8.43 14.67
CA GLU A 131 -5.67 -9.77 15.27
C GLU A 131 -7.06 -10.40 15.07
N PRO A 132 -8.20 -9.73 15.33
CA PRO A 132 -9.52 -10.34 15.20
C PRO A 132 -9.84 -10.87 13.79
N ARG A 133 -9.19 -10.33 12.76
CA ARG A 133 -9.40 -10.69 11.34
C ARG A 133 -8.24 -11.48 10.75
N CYS A 134 -7.17 -11.68 11.53
CA CYS A 134 -5.96 -12.36 11.08
C CYS A 134 -6.08 -13.88 11.24
N GLN A 135 -6.03 -14.59 10.13
CA GLN A 135 -6.05 -16.08 10.17
C GLN A 135 -4.73 -16.68 10.70
N TYR A 136 -3.64 -15.90 10.73
CA TYR A 136 -2.32 -16.30 11.22
C TYR A 136 -2.06 -15.89 12.67
N ARG A 137 -3.09 -15.42 13.38
CA ARG A 137 -2.94 -14.93 14.76
C ARG A 137 -2.45 -16.01 15.72
N ARG A 138 -1.70 -15.56 16.73
CA ARG A 138 -1.29 -16.33 17.91
C ARG A 138 -1.58 -15.54 19.17
N ASP A 139 -1.42 -16.16 20.34
CA ASP A 139 -1.77 -15.52 21.61
C ASP A 139 -1.05 -14.20 21.85
N ILE A 140 0.23 -14.10 21.50
CA ILE A 140 1.00 -12.86 21.56
C ILE A 140 0.34 -11.70 20.80
N CYS A 141 -0.39 -11.99 19.71
CA CYS A 141 -1.09 -10.95 18.94
C CYS A 141 -2.27 -10.33 19.69
N ARG A 142 -2.86 -11.06 20.65
CA ARG A 142 -3.92 -10.55 21.54
C ARG A 142 -3.36 -9.73 22.68
N GLU A 143 -2.23 -10.16 23.21
CA GLU A 143 -1.67 -9.62 24.44
C GLU A 143 -0.91 -8.32 24.21
N ARG A 144 -0.14 -8.23 23.14
CA ARG A 144 0.77 -7.12 22.89
C ARG A 144 0.68 -6.60 21.45
N GLU A 145 0.71 -5.27 21.33
CA GLU A 145 0.83 -4.61 20.02
C GLU A 145 2.27 -4.76 19.51
N PRO A 146 2.48 -5.25 18.26
CA PRO A 146 3.81 -5.26 17.67
C PRO A 146 4.27 -3.84 17.33
N GLU A 147 5.57 -3.59 17.40
CA GLU A 147 6.16 -2.34 16.93
C GLU A 147 6.38 -2.37 15.41
N LEU A 148 6.45 -1.19 14.80
CA LEU A 148 6.85 -1.06 13.40
C LEU A 148 8.37 -1.10 13.35
N ILE A 149 8.94 -2.24 12.95
CA ILE A 149 10.39 -2.47 12.92
C ILE A 149 10.82 -3.06 11.58
N PRO A 150 12.10 -2.92 11.21
CA PRO A 150 12.66 -3.53 10.01
C PRO A 150 12.40 -5.04 9.98
N VAL A 151 11.98 -5.52 8.80
CA VAL A 151 11.78 -6.96 8.57
C VAL A 151 13.14 -7.62 8.33
N PRO A 152 13.46 -8.72 9.00
CA PRO A 152 14.71 -9.44 8.78
C PRO A 152 14.85 -9.87 7.32
N ASN A 153 16.05 -9.67 6.76
CA ASN A 153 16.42 -10.03 5.38
C ASN A 153 15.57 -9.38 4.27
N ALA A 154 14.76 -8.37 4.59
CA ALA A 154 14.08 -7.58 3.58
C ALA A 154 15.05 -6.65 2.86
N LYS A 155 14.75 -6.33 1.60
CA LYS A 155 15.48 -5.30 0.86
C LYS A 155 15.01 -3.92 1.34
N SER A 156 15.96 -2.97 1.43
CA SER A 156 15.71 -1.57 1.82
C SER A 156 15.04 -1.39 3.20
N ASP A 157 14.41 -0.24 3.42
CA ASP A 157 13.72 0.13 4.70
C ASP A 157 12.32 -0.49 4.79
N HIS A 158 12.15 -1.76 4.46
CA HIS A 158 10.91 -2.48 4.64
C HIS A 158 10.66 -2.73 6.13
N GLU A 159 9.60 -2.14 6.66
CA GLU A 159 9.20 -2.31 8.04
C GLU A 159 7.77 -2.87 8.12
N ALA A 160 7.53 -3.75 9.08
CA ALA A 160 6.21 -4.33 9.32
C ALA A 160 5.86 -4.37 10.81
N ARG A 161 4.62 -4.10 11.11
CA ARG A 161 4.02 -4.17 12.45
C ARG A 161 3.31 -5.52 12.63
N CYS A 162 4.09 -6.60 12.63
CA CYS A 162 3.57 -7.95 12.71
C CYS A 162 4.51 -8.89 13.47
N TRP A 163 4.03 -9.51 14.53
CA TRP A 163 4.79 -10.52 15.28
C TRP A 163 5.21 -11.71 14.40
N GLY A 164 4.37 -12.08 13.44
CA GLY A 164 4.62 -13.23 12.56
C GLY A 164 5.84 -13.05 11.64
N THR A 165 6.19 -11.83 11.30
CA THR A 165 7.33 -11.51 10.41
C THR A 165 8.55 -10.97 11.13
N GLN A 166 8.43 -10.64 12.43
CA GLN A 166 9.52 -10.10 13.23
C GLN A 166 10.34 -11.23 13.86
N ASN A 167 11.66 -11.15 13.80
CA ASN A 167 12.55 -12.08 14.50
C ASN A 167 12.81 -11.62 15.93
N VAL A 168 11.75 -11.59 16.73
CA VAL A 168 11.77 -11.24 18.14
C VAL A 168 11.21 -12.37 19.00
N SER A 169 11.38 -12.30 20.29
CA SER A 169 10.87 -13.31 21.24
C SER A 169 9.36 -13.55 21.05
N GLY A 170 8.99 -14.76 20.67
CA GLY A 170 7.62 -15.16 20.38
C GLY A 170 7.11 -14.81 18.97
N GLY A 171 7.93 -14.21 18.12
CA GLY A 171 7.60 -13.86 16.72
C GLY A 171 8.23 -14.79 15.67
N GLY A 172 8.12 -14.39 14.40
CA GLY A 172 8.84 -15.01 13.29
C GLY A 172 8.29 -16.34 12.77
N TRP A 173 6.97 -16.55 12.81
CA TRP A 173 6.35 -17.80 12.29
C TRP A 173 5.78 -17.69 10.87
N LEU A 174 5.65 -16.48 10.29
CA LEU A 174 5.24 -16.31 8.92
C LEU A 174 6.45 -16.39 7.99
N VAL A 175 6.32 -17.15 6.93
CA VAL A 175 7.35 -17.34 5.92
C VAL A 175 6.84 -16.92 4.53
N ASP A 176 7.74 -16.68 3.58
CA ASP A 176 7.36 -16.21 2.24
C ASP A 176 6.43 -17.17 1.48
N THR A 177 6.45 -18.46 1.84
CA THR A 177 5.52 -19.46 1.28
C THR A 177 4.07 -19.21 1.69
N ASP A 178 3.82 -18.62 2.87
CA ASP A 178 2.46 -18.30 3.32
C ASP A 178 1.87 -17.20 2.46
N TYR A 179 2.66 -16.16 2.18
CA TYR A 179 2.25 -15.10 1.26
C TYR A 179 1.92 -15.64 -0.14
N ARG A 180 2.80 -16.46 -0.71
CA ARG A 180 2.59 -17.03 -2.06
C ARG A 180 1.33 -17.90 -2.14
N ARG A 181 1.02 -18.62 -1.07
CA ARG A 181 -0.21 -19.41 -0.95
C ARG A 181 -1.45 -18.52 -0.95
N GLU A 182 -1.38 -17.36 -0.29
CA GLU A 182 -2.51 -16.45 -0.14
C GLU A 182 -2.77 -15.60 -1.39
N VAL A 183 -1.74 -15.08 -2.02
CA VAL A 183 -1.86 -14.13 -3.14
C VAL A 183 -1.89 -14.84 -4.50
N GLY A 184 -1.53 -16.13 -4.55
CA GLY A 184 -1.56 -16.93 -5.79
C GLY A 184 -0.38 -16.68 -6.71
N ASP A 185 -0.52 -17.05 -7.97
CA ASP A 185 0.57 -17.05 -8.96
C ASP A 185 1.14 -15.64 -9.17
N MET A 186 2.45 -15.53 -9.01
CA MET A 186 3.24 -14.28 -9.02
C MET A 186 3.24 -13.53 -10.37
N ARG A 187 2.59 -14.04 -11.41
CA ARG A 187 2.60 -13.41 -12.76
C ARG A 187 2.02 -11.99 -12.75
N VAL A 188 0.94 -11.77 -12.01
CA VAL A 188 0.35 -10.41 -11.87
C VAL A 188 1.30 -9.45 -11.16
N LEU A 189 2.06 -9.96 -10.18
CA LEU A 189 3.09 -9.16 -9.52
C LEU A 189 4.27 -8.87 -10.45
N GLU A 190 4.61 -9.76 -11.36
CA GLU A 190 5.60 -9.49 -12.40
C GLU A 190 5.10 -8.45 -13.41
N GLU A 191 3.83 -8.50 -13.81
CA GLU A 191 3.21 -7.47 -14.65
C GLU A 191 3.17 -6.12 -13.95
N ILE A 192 2.70 -6.06 -12.70
CA ILE A 192 2.75 -4.85 -11.88
C ILE A 192 4.20 -4.36 -11.71
N LYS A 193 5.16 -5.25 -11.45
CA LYS A 193 6.58 -4.90 -11.38
C LYS A 193 7.11 -4.34 -12.69
N GLN A 194 6.75 -4.92 -13.81
CA GLN A 194 7.17 -4.44 -15.13
C GLN A 194 6.53 -3.09 -15.43
N GLU A 195 5.26 -2.91 -15.13
CA GLU A 195 4.54 -1.65 -15.29
C GLU A 195 5.11 -0.56 -14.35
N VAL A 196 5.31 -0.86 -13.08
CA VAL A 196 5.95 0.04 -12.11
C VAL A 196 7.40 0.34 -12.51
N ALA A 197 8.16 -0.65 -12.96
CA ALA A 197 9.54 -0.46 -13.41
C ALA A 197 9.61 0.39 -14.68
N SER A 198 8.70 0.19 -15.66
CA SER A 198 8.65 1.01 -16.87
C SER A 198 8.34 2.48 -16.55
N ILE A 199 7.40 2.72 -15.65
CA ILE A 199 7.03 4.06 -15.18
C ILE A 199 8.22 4.74 -14.47
N HIS A 200 8.99 3.99 -13.66
CA HIS A 200 10.15 4.54 -12.95
C HIS A 200 11.38 4.76 -13.85
N THR A 201 11.57 3.96 -14.91
CA THR A 201 12.67 4.15 -15.87
C THR A 201 12.45 5.35 -16.78
N GLU A 202 11.22 5.64 -17.16
CA GLU A 202 10.89 6.86 -17.94
C GLU A 202 11.00 8.15 -17.10
N SER A 203 10.93 8.07 -15.78
CA SER A 203 10.98 9.26 -14.91
C SER A 203 12.38 9.69 -14.45
N GLY A 204 13.46 8.99 -14.77
CA GLY A 204 14.84 9.32 -14.36
C GLY A 204 15.02 9.42 -12.84
N PRO A 205 16.24 9.30 -12.28
CA PRO A 205 16.42 9.41 -10.85
C PRO A 205 16.00 10.81 -10.37
N MET A 206 14.96 10.87 -9.55
CA MET A 206 14.69 12.07 -8.76
C MET A 206 15.85 12.21 -7.78
N THR A 207 16.72 13.17 -8.03
CA THR A 207 17.84 13.52 -7.16
C THR A 207 17.27 13.86 -5.78
N THR A 208 17.61 13.03 -4.82
CA THR A 208 17.40 13.33 -3.40
C THR A 208 18.26 14.57 -3.07
N ALA A 209 17.60 15.68 -2.80
CA ALA A 209 18.18 16.82 -2.09
C ALA A 209 17.76 16.76 -0.64
#